data_5e1676f2a10e1a45cf910506e9d4e9be
#
_entry.id   5e1676f2a10e1a45cf910506e9d4e9be
#
_cell.length_a   1.000
_cell.length_b   1.000
_cell.length_c   1.000
_cell.angle_alpha   90.00
_cell.angle_beta   90.00
_cell.angle_gamma   90.00
#
_symmetry.space_group_name_H-M   'P 1'
#
loop_
_entity.id
_entity.type
_entity.pdbx_description
1 polymer ?
#
loop_
_entity_poly.entity_id
_entity_poly.type
_entity_poly.pdbx_seq_one_letter_code
_entity_poly.pdbx_strand_id
1 'polypeptide(L)'
;MSLNRNEEFLYTLFVPDRASTAMPCFDQPNLKAKYSLTLSMPTDWTAIANGPLQSEEVINGKRVIVFGETLPVSTYIFAFTAGKFERVTQEKDGRKMTMLHRETDLAKVERNKDEIFDLHSRAISWMENYTGIDYPFQKFDFALIPGFQYGGMEHPGAIFYRDASLFLELSATKNQYLSRAGLISHETAHMWFGDLVTMNWFDDVWTKEVFASFMGGKIVNPSFPEINHDLRFLSNYSSAYGVDRSLGANEIRQPLKNLNLAGTLYGSIIYSKAPVVMKHLELIVGEKTFQKGIQIYLSNHSYGNATWSDLISILNDLSQEDLRAWSKVWVDESDRPI
;
A
#
# COMPACT_ATOMS: atom_id res chain seq x y z
N MET A 1 -15.50 -9.60 -5.86
CA MET A 1 -15.78 -10.78 -5.01
C MET A 1 -14.89 -10.65 -3.78
N SER A 2 -15.42 -10.76 -2.57
CA SER A 2 -14.67 -10.53 -1.31
C SER A 2 -13.73 -11.68 -0.95
N LEU A 3 -14.11 -12.91 -1.30
CA LEU A 3 -13.30 -14.10 -1.15
C LEU A 3 -13.11 -14.71 -2.53
N ASN A 4 -11.89 -14.62 -3.05
CA ASN A 4 -11.51 -15.21 -4.32
C ASN A 4 -10.98 -16.62 -4.05
N ARG A 5 -11.50 -17.64 -4.73
CA ARG A 5 -11.13 -19.03 -4.48
C ARG A 5 -11.19 -19.88 -5.74
N ASN A 6 -10.36 -20.91 -5.76
CA ASN A 6 -10.43 -22.07 -6.62
C ASN A 6 -10.18 -23.35 -5.81
N GLU A 7 -9.93 -24.49 -6.44
CA GLU A 7 -9.67 -25.76 -5.75
C GLU A 7 -8.32 -25.80 -5.03
N GLU A 8 -7.41 -24.90 -5.33
CA GLU A 8 -6.02 -24.95 -4.86
C GLU A 8 -5.62 -23.82 -3.91
N PHE A 9 -6.30 -22.68 -3.97
CA PHE A 9 -6.07 -21.56 -3.08
C PHE A 9 -7.26 -20.62 -2.98
N LEU A 10 -7.23 -19.78 -1.97
CA LEU A 10 -8.14 -18.67 -1.76
C LEU A 10 -7.40 -17.46 -1.19
N TYR A 11 -7.96 -16.28 -1.40
CA TYR A 11 -7.53 -15.04 -0.74
C TYR A 11 -8.71 -14.09 -0.54
N THR A 12 -8.61 -13.26 0.48
CA THR A 12 -9.56 -12.18 0.73
C THR A 12 -9.13 -10.90 0.02
N LEU A 13 -10.11 -10.07 -0.35
CA LEU A 13 -9.88 -8.73 -0.90
C LEU A 13 -11.08 -7.87 -0.56
N PHE A 14 -10.98 -7.08 0.50
CA PHE A 14 -12.10 -6.35 1.08
C PHE A 14 -12.17 -4.88 0.66
N VAL A 15 -11.14 -4.36 0.01
CA VAL A 15 -11.15 -2.99 -0.52
C VAL A 15 -12.23 -2.82 -1.59
N PRO A 16 -12.99 -1.72 -1.60
CA PRO A 16 -12.99 -0.65 -0.61
C PRO A 16 -13.93 -0.91 0.59
N ASP A 17 -14.99 -1.72 0.46
CA ASP A 17 -16.11 -1.86 1.40
C ASP A 17 -16.75 -3.27 1.37
N ARG A 18 -15.92 -4.30 1.22
CA ARG A 18 -16.42 -5.67 1.01
C ARG A 18 -16.28 -6.59 2.22
N ALA A 19 -15.73 -6.11 3.33
CA ALA A 19 -15.60 -6.92 4.54
C ALA A 19 -16.98 -7.32 5.10
N SER A 20 -17.96 -6.42 5.02
CA SER A 20 -19.35 -6.68 5.44
C SER A 20 -20.05 -7.81 4.66
N THR A 21 -19.54 -8.17 3.48
CA THR A 21 -20.05 -9.32 2.71
C THR A 21 -19.48 -10.67 3.19
N ALA A 22 -18.44 -10.65 4.00
CA ALA A 22 -17.78 -11.85 4.53
C ALA A 22 -17.99 -12.02 6.03
N MET A 23 -18.13 -10.93 6.78
CA MET A 23 -18.37 -10.95 8.23
C MET A 23 -19.23 -9.77 8.65
N PRO A 24 -20.08 -9.90 9.69
CA PRO A 24 -20.82 -8.77 10.25
C PRO A 24 -19.87 -7.72 10.80
N CYS A 25 -19.82 -6.53 10.20
CA CYS A 25 -18.97 -5.43 10.66
C CYS A 25 -19.50 -4.08 10.17
N PHE A 26 -19.04 -3.01 10.82
CA PHE A 26 -19.14 -1.65 10.28
C PHE A 26 -17.98 -1.44 9.31
N ASP A 27 -18.27 -1.49 8.01
CA ASP A 27 -17.28 -1.48 6.96
C ASP A 27 -16.87 -0.05 6.60
N GLN A 28 -16.18 0.61 7.52
CA GLN A 28 -15.75 2.01 7.41
C GLN A 28 -14.27 2.14 7.79
N PRO A 29 -13.48 2.96 7.08
CA PRO A 29 -12.04 3.04 7.27
C PRO A 29 -11.64 3.61 8.64
N ASN A 30 -12.48 4.43 9.25
CA ASN A 30 -12.22 5.03 10.55
C ASN A 30 -12.66 4.17 11.75
N LEU A 31 -13.25 3.02 11.50
CA LEU A 31 -13.62 2.06 12.55
C LEU A 31 -12.63 0.90 12.55
N LYS A 32 -11.45 1.14 13.10
CA LYS A 32 -10.41 0.12 13.25
C LYS A 32 -10.76 -0.90 14.31
N ALA A 33 -10.36 -2.15 14.07
CA ALA A 33 -10.52 -3.26 15.00
C ALA A 33 -9.25 -4.09 15.08
N LYS A 34 -9.14 -4.91 16.10
CA LYS A 34 -8.15 -5.96 16.23
C LYS A 34 -8.77 -7.30 15.81
N TYR A 35 -7.99 -8.11 15.12
CA TYR A 35 -8.45 -9.38 14.56
C TYR A 35 -7.61 -10.54 15.06
N SER A 36 -8.27 -11.61 15.52
CA SER A 36 -7.67 -12.92 15.72
C SER A 36 -8.29 -13.88 14.71
N LEU A 37 -7.49 -14.72 14.08
CA LEU A 37 -7.96 -15.61 13.02
C LEU A 37 -7.50 -17.04 13.27
N THR A 38 -8.44 -17.98 13.19
CA THR A 38 -8.13 -19.42 13.14
C THR A 38 -8.62 -20.00 11.83
N LEU A 39 -7.73 -20.65 11.10
CA LEU A 39 -8.04 -21.34 9.86
C LEU A 39 -7.93 -22.86 10.04
N SER A 40 -8.95 -23.58 9.60
CA SER A 40 -8.94 -25.05 9.50
C SER A 40 -9.04 -25.45 8.03
N MET A 41 -8.02 -26.12 7.49
CA MET A 41 -7.84 -26.35 6.06
C MET A 41 -7.24 -27.72 5.77
N PRO A 42 -7.15 -28.17 4.50
CA PRO A 42 -6.41 -29.37 4.10
C PRO A 42 -4.97 -29.34 4.62
N THR A 43 -4.40 -30.50 4.90
CA THR A 43 -3.04 -30.62 5.48
C THR A 43 -1.93 -30.19 4.53
N ASP A 44 -2.18 -30.20 3.23
CA ASP A 44 -1.27 -29.74 2.17
C ASP A 44 -1.37 -28.23 1.87
N TRP A 45 -2.23 -27.51 2.59
CA TRP A 45 -2.37 -26.07 2.47
C TRP A 45 -1.52 -25.35 3.53
N THR A 46 -1.04 -24.14 3.17
CA THR A 46 -0.44 -23.19 4.10
C THR A 46 -1.16 -21.84 4.02
N ALA A 47 -0.91 -20.95 4.96
CA ALA A 47 -1.58 -19.66 5.00
C ALA A 47 -0.68 -18.55 5.56
N ILE A 48 -0.99 -17.30 5.20
CA ILE A 48 -0.61 -16.09 5.92
C ILE A 48 -1.84 -15.22 6.18
N ALA A 49 -1.79 -14.42 7.24
CA ALA A 49 -2.79 -13.43 7.61
C ALA A 49 -2.09 -12.20 8.23
N ASN A 50 -2.83 -11.15 8.57
CA ASN A 50 -2.26 -9.94 9.18
C ASN A 50 -1.55 -10.23 10.51
N GLY A 51 -2.16 -11.03 11.40
CA GLY A 51 -1.64 -11.33 12.73
C GLY A 51 -0.41 -12.25 12.71
N PRO A 52 0.40 -12.27 13.78
CA PRO A 52 1.53 -13.17 13.91
C PRO A 52 1.07 -14.62 14.06
N LEU A 53 1.83 -15.57 13.52
CA LEU A 53 1.58 -16.99 13.71
C LEU A 53 1.77 -17.35 15.20
N GLN A 54 0.73 -17.90 15.84
CA GLN A 54 0.77 -18.39 17.22
C GLN A 54 0.97 -19.91 17.30
N SER A 55 0.18 -20.67 16.53
CA SER A 55 0.33 -22.11 16.46
C SER A 55 -0.07 -22.66 15.09
N GLU A 56 0.51 -23.81 14.74
CA GLU A 56 0.20 -24.58 13.54
C GLU A 56 0.24 -26.06 13.91
N GLU A 57 -0.89 -26.75 13.82
CA GLU A 57 -1.05 -28.14 14.25
C GLU A 57 -1.93 -28.91 13.26
N VAL A 58 -1.82 -30.25 13.27
CA VAL A 58 -2.75 -31.12 12.55
C VAL A 58 -3.72 -31.76 13.53
N ILE A 59 -4.98 -31.37 13.46
CA ILE A 59 -6.06 -31.82 14.34
C ILE A 59 -7.14 -32.50 13.49
N ASN A 60 -7.46 -33.75 13.80
CA ASN A 60 -8.50 -34.52 13.10
C ASN A 60 -8.33 -34.55 11.56
N GLY A 61 -7.08 -34.70 11.09
CA GLY A 61 -6.77 -34.75 9.66
C GLY A 61 -6.87 -33.39 8.92
N LYS A 62 -6.96 -32.29 9.64
CA LYS A 62 -6.92 -30.93 9.10
C LYS A 62 -5.77 -30.16 9.69
N ARG A 63 -5.15 -29.29 8.91
CA ARG A 63 -4.20 -28.30 9.40
C ARG A 63 -4.99 -27.13 10.03
N VAL A 64 -4.68 -26.84 11.27
CA VAL A 64 -5.25 -25.73 12.03
C VAL A 64 -4.14 -24.72 12.28
N ILE A 65 -4.32 -23.50 11.81
CA ILE A 65 -3.38 -22.39 12.01
C ILE A 65 -4.09 -21.31 12.82
N VAL A 66 -3.47 -20.86 13.89
CA VAL A 66 -3.93 -19.76 14.75
C VAL A 66 -3.02 -18.56 14.53
N PHE A 67 -3.61 -17.47 14.08
CA PHE A 67 -2.97 -16.16 14.01
C PHE A 67 -3.40 -15.31 15.20
N GLY A 68 -2.43 -14.71 15.87
CA GLY A 68 -2.63 -13.86 17.02
C GLY A 68 -3.34 -12.54 16.68
N GLU A 69 -3.71 -11.82 17.74
CA GLU A 69 -4.39 -10.54 17.61
C GLU A 69 -3.50 -9.53 16.88
N THR A 70 -4.09 -8.84 15.89
CA THR A 70 -3.44 -7.74 15.17
C THR A 70 -3.39 -6.47 16.02
N LEU A 71 -2.56 -5.52 15.63
CA LEU A 71 -2.76 -4.12 15.99
C LEU A 71 -4.05 -3.59 15.32
N PRO A 72 -4.58 -2.42 15.75
CA PRO A 72 -5.80 -1.88 15.17
C PRO A 72 -5.64 -1.61 13.67
N VAL A 73 -6.47 -2.24 12.83
CA VAL A 73 -6.51 -2.04 11.38
C VAL A 73 -7.94 -1.86 10.89
N SER A 74 -8.12 -1.14 9.79
CA SER A 74 -9.41 -0.97 9.15
C SER A 74 -9.88 -2.27 8.48
N THR A 75 -11.19 -2.44 8.32
CA THR A 75 -11.79 -3.64 7.73
C THR A 75 -11.27 -3.94 6.33
N TYR A 76 -11.03 -2.92 5.51
CA TYR A 76 -10.62 -3.10 4.11
C TYR A 76 -9.22 -3.69 3.93
N ILE A 77 -8.35 -3.59 4.95
CA ILE A 77 -6.98 -4.15 4.97
C ILE A 77 -6.85 -5.40 5.84
N PHE A 78 -7.95 -5.91 6.42
CA PHE A 78 -7.95 -7.24 7.00
C PHE A 78 -7.87 -8.29 5.91
N ALA A 79 -6.88 -9.19 6.00
CA ALA A 79 -6.63 -10.15 4.94
C ALA A 79 -6.05 -11.47 5.43
N PHE A 80 -6.34 -12.51 4.66
CA PHE A 80 -5.64 -13.79 4.70
C PHE A 80 -5.65 -14.45 3.32
N THR A 81 -4.65 -15.27 3.09
CA THR A 81 -4.62 -16.23 1.97
C THR A 81 -4.26 -17.60 2.49
N ALA A 82 -4.83 -18.63 1.88
CA ALA A 82 -4.55 -20.03 2.19
C ALA A 82 -4.59 -20.88 0.92
N GLY A 83 -3.76 -21.92 0.86
CA GLY A 83 -3.73 -22.80 -0.30
C GLY A 83 -2.46 -23.62 -0.40
N LYS A 84 -2.29 -24.27 -1.55
CA LYS A 84 -1.09 -25.01 -1.95
C LYS A 84 0.00 -24.02 -2.39
N PHE A 85 0.52 -23.28 -1.44
CA PHE A 85 1.63 -22.35 -1.66
C PHE A 85 2.94 -23.00 -1.21
N GLU A 86 4.01 -22.70 -1.95
CA GLU A 86 5.38 -22.88 -1.48
C GLU A 86 5.75 -21.69 -0.57
N ARG A 87 6.58 -21.97 0.44
CA ARG A 87 7.00 -20.99 1.45
C ARG A 87 8.50 -20.75 1.34
N VAL A 88 8.89 -19.51 1.12
CA VAL A 88 10.28 -19.05 1.21
C VAL A 88 10.38 -18.06 2.36
N THR A 89 11.35 -18.28 3.25
CA THR A 89 11.59 -17.40 4.39
C THR A 89 13.03 -16.91 4.35
N GLN A 90 13.23 -15.60 4.52
CA GLN A 90 14.54 -15.00 4.65
C GLN A 90 14.58 -14.04 5.84
N GLU A 91 15.77 -13.84 6.38
CA GLU A 91 16.02 -12.80 7.37
C GLU A 91 16.89 -11.71 6.73
N LYS A 92 16.44 -10.47 6.78
CA LYS A 92 17.12 -9.30 6.24
C LYS A 92 17.09 -8.20 7.31
N ASP A 93 18.26 -7.66 7.63
CA ASP A 93 18.41 -6.59 8.63
C ASP A 93 17.72 -6.93 9.96
N GLY A 94 17.85 -8.20 10.42
CA GLY A 94 17.25 -8.69 11.66
C GLY A 94 15.74 -8.91 11.60
N ARG A 95 15.11 -8.74 10.42
CA ARG A 95 13.67 -8.95 10.22
C ARG A 95 13.42 -10.21 9.42
N LYS A 96 12.71 -11.15 10.04
CA LYS A 96 12.24 -12.36 9.37
C LYS A 96 11.03 -12.03 8.52
N MET A 97 11.09 -12.40 7.23
CA MET A 97 10.02 -12.21 6.25
C MET A 97 9.69 -13.53 5.58
N THR A 98 8.41 -13.78 5.31
CA THR A 98 7.94 -14.98 4.61
C THR A 98 7.20 -14.59 3.34
N MET A 99 7.59 -15.21 2.22
CA MET A 99 6.93 -15.13 0.93
C MET A 99 6.18 -16.44 0.66
N LEU A 100 4.90 -16.36 0.34
CA LEU A 100 4.14 -17.46 -0.25
C LEU A 100 4.05 -17.28 -1.76
N HIS A 101 4.24 -18.36 -2.54
CA HIS A 101 4.10 -18.34 -3.99
C HIS A 101 3.59 -19.67 -4.55
N ARG A 102 3.17 -19.63 -5.82
CA ARG A 102 2.76 -20.84 -6.57
C ARG A 102 3.57 -21.04 -7.85
N GLU A 103 4.67 -20.30 -8.03
CA GLU A 103 5.56 -20.50 -9.17
C GLU A 103 6.20 -21.88 -9.09
N THR A 104 6.14 -22.61 -10.19
CA THR A 104 6.68 -23.98 -10.33
C THR A 104 8.04 -24.02 -11.02
N ASP A 105 8.43 -22.96 -11.73
CA ASP A 105 9.79 -22.82 -12.25
C ASP A 105 10.73 -22.39 -11.11
N LEU A 106 11.39 -23.38 -10.50
CA LEU A 106 12.33 -23.16 -9.42
C LEU A 106 13.50 -22.25 -9.83
N ALA A 107 13.95 -22.32 -11.09
CA ALA A 107 15.01 -21.43 -11.57
C ALA A 107 14.55 -19.98 -11.63
N LYS A 108 13.30 -19.74 -11.94
CA LYS A 108 12.68 -18.41 -11.90
C LYS A 108 12.56 -17.89 -10.46
N VAL A 109 12.16 -18.74 -9.52
CA VAL A 109 12.11 -18.38 -8.09
C VAL A 109 13.50 -18.02 -7.61
N GLU A 110 14.51 -18.85 -7.85
CA GLU A 110 15.90 -18.62 -7.42
C GLU A 110 16.48 -17.31 -7.96
N ARG A 111 16.19 -16.96 -9.21
CA ARG A 111 16.68 -15.70 -9.82
C ARG A 111 16.07 -14.45 -9.20
N ASN A 112 14.87 -14.54 -8.63
CA ASN A 112 14.09 -13.38 -8.21
C ASN A 112 13.99 -13.20 -6.70
N LYS A 113 14.00 -14.29 -5.93
CA LYS A 113 13.67 -14.28 -4.51
C LYS A 113 14.53 -13.30 -3.71
N ASP A 114 15.85 -13.36 -3.86
CA ASP A 114 16.78 -12.57 -3.05
C ASP A 114 16.56 -11.07 -3.27
N GLU A 115 16.43 -10.64 -4.53
CA GLU A 115 16.16 -9.24 -4.86
C GLU A 115 14.76 -8.80 -4.37
N ILE A 116 13.76 -9.67 -4.38
CA ILE A 116 12.44 -9.37 -3.83
C ILE A 116 12.55 -9.07 -2.33
N PHE A 117 13.23 -9.92 -1.55
CA PHE A 117 13.42 -9.69 -0.12
C PHE A 117 14.29 -8.45 0.17
N ASP A 118 15.34 -8.23 -0.62
CA ASP A 118 16.23 -7.06 -0.47
C ASP A 118 15.49 -5.75 -0.77
N LEU A 119 14.61 -5.73 -1.77
CA LEU A 119 13.78 -4.56 -2.08
C LEU A 119 12.85 -4.20 -0.92
N HIS A 120 12.20 -5.19 -0.30
CA HIS A 120 11.37 -4.96 0.88
C HIS A 120 12.19 -4.43 2.06
N SER A 121 13.34 -5.06 2.37
CA SER A 121 14.19 -4.62 3.48
C SER A 121 14.67 -3.19 3.30
N ARG A 122 15.16 -2.84 2.09
CA ARG A 122 15.59 -1.48 1.76
C ARG A 122 14.45 -0.46 1.87
N ALA A 123 13.27 -0.82 1.39
CA ALA A 123 12.11 0.06 1.48
C ALA A 123 11.68 0.32 2.93
N ILE A 124 11.64 -0.73 3.76
CA ILE A 124 11.33 -0.61 5.18
C ILE A 124 12.36 0.29 5.88
N SER A 125 13.65 -0.01 5.74
CA SER A 125 14.72 0.75 6.39
C SER A 125 14.73 2.22 5.96
N TRP A 126 14.45 2.50 4.69
CA TRP A 126 14.33 3.87 4.20
C TRP A 126 13.13 4.59 4.85
N MET A 127 11.97 3.93 4.94
CA MET A 127 10.77 4.50 5.56
C MET A 127 10.97 4.75 7.06
N GLU A 128 11.57 3.81 7.79
CA GLU A 128 11.92 3.98 9.21
C GLU A 128 12.79 5.21 9.42
N ASN A 129 13.83 5.37 8.60
CA ASN A 129 14.72 6.54 8.66
C ASN A 129 14.03 7.86 8.28
N TYR A 130 13.18 7.85 7.25
CA TYR A 130 12.50 9.05 6.79
C TYR A 130 11.45 9.53 7.78
N THR A 131 10.65 8.60 8.31
CA THR A 131 9.53 8.91 9.21
C THR A 131 9.95 9.05 10.66
N GLY A 132 11.07 8.44 11.07
CA GLY A 132 11.48 8.31 12.46
C GLY A 132 10.59 7.37 13.27
N ILE A 133 9.81 6.52 12.60
CA ILE A 133 8.92 5.53 13.20
C ILE A 133 9.32 4.16 12.67
N ASP A 134 9.67 3.24 13.57
CA ASP A 134 9.97 1.85 13.24
C ASP A 134 8.77 1.21 12.52
N TYR A 135 9.02 0.11 11.79
CA TYR A 135 7.95 -0.62 11.12
C TYR A 135 6.79 -0.92 12.08
N PRO A 136 5.57 -0.41 11.80
CA PRO A 136 4.54 -0.28 12.82
C PRO A 136 3.73 -1.54 13.11
N PHE A 137 4.03 -2.68 12.46
CA PHE A 137 3.27 -3.92 12.63
C PHE A 137 4.16 -5.08 13.13
N GLN A 138 3.51 -6.17 13.55
CA GLN A 138 4.17 -7.26 14.29
C GLN A 138 5.02 -8.19 13.43
N LYS A 139 4.76 -8.23 12.12
CA LYS A 139 5.49 -9.06 11.14
C LYS A 139 5.37 -8.48 9.73
N PHE A 140 6.27 -8.89 8.85
CA PHE A 140 6.26 -8.49 7.45
C PHE A 140 6.31 -9.74 6.56
N ASP A 141 5.14 -10.22 6.14
CA ASP A 141 5.00 -11.33 5.19
C ASP A 141 4.22 -10.88 3.96
N PHE A 142 4.35 -11.62 2.88
CA PHE A 142 3.67 -11.32 1.62
C PHE A 142 3.37 -12.58 0.81
N ALA A 143 2.38 -12.50 -0.07
CA ALA A 143 2.02 -13.59 -0.97
C ALA A 143 1.98 -13.12 -2.42
N LEU A 144 2.53 -13.93 -3.31
CA LEU A 144 2.48 -13.76 -4.74
C LEU A 144 1.29 -14.57 -5.28
N ILE A 145 0.21 -13.87 -5.60
CA ILE A 145 -1.08 -14.47 -5.97
C ILE A 145 -1.19 -14.55 -7.50
N PRO A 146 -1.37 -15.76 -8.07
CA PRO A 146 -1.59 -15.92 -9.50
C PRO A 146 -2.83 -15.16 -9.97
N GLY A 147 -2.64 -14.29 -10.97
CA GLY A 147 -3.75 -13.54 -11.54
C GLY A 147 -4.40 -12.53 -10.59
N PHE A 148 -3.70 -12.06 -9.56
CA PHE A 148 -4.21 -11.02 -8.66
C PHE A 148 -4.66 -9.80 -9.45
N GLN A 149 -5.84 -9.26 -9.12
CA GLN A 149 -6.46 -8.21 -9.95
C GLN A 149 -5.73 -6.87 -9.91
N TYR A 150 -5.00 -6.57 -8.81
CA TYR A 150 -4.15 -5.39 -8.68
C TYR A 150 -2.67 -5.74 -8.88
N GLY A 151 -1.80 -4.73 -8.90
CA GLY A 151 -0.35 -4.93 -8.82
C GLY A 151 0.04 -5.45 -7.46
N GLY A 152 -0.42 -4.76 -6.42
CA GLY A 152 -0.28 -5.09 -5.01
C GLY A 152 -1.51 -4.68 -4.21
N MET A 153 -1.51 -5.04 -2.93
CA MET A 153 -2.48 -4.61 -1.93
C MET A 153 -1.82 -4.65 -0.55
N GLU A 154 -1.88 -3.53 0.11
CA GLU A 154 -1.10 -3.16 1.29
C GLU A 154 -1.52 -3.81 2.61
N HIS A 155 -2.05 -5.00 2.64
CA HIS A 155 -2.49 -5.63 3.89
C HIS A 155 -1.35 -5.75 4.92
N PRO A 156 -1.42 -5.12 6.11
CA PRO A 156 -0.35 -5.16 7.10
C PRO A 156 0.01 -6.59 7.49
N GLY A 157 1.29 -6.92 7.41
CA GLY A 157 1.78 -8.26 7.73
C GLY A 157 1.40 -9.36 6.73
N ALA A 158 0.66 -9.05 5.67
CA ALA A 158 0.21 -9.99 4.66
C ALA A 158 0.00 -9.31 3.30
N ILE A 159 1.00 -8.60 2.79
CA ILE A 159 0.90 -7.89 1.51
C ILE A 159 0.65 -8.89 0.39
N PHE A 160 -0.32 -8.61 -0.49
CA PHE A 160 -0.56 -9.43 -1.67
C PHE A 160 -0.02 -8.73 -2.91
N TYR A 161 0.63 -9.50 -3.78
CA TYR A 161 1.14 -9.05 -5.07
C TYR A 161 0.65 -9.93 -6.19
N ARG A 162 0.51 -9.36 -7.38
CA ARG A 162 0.42 -10.16 -8.60
C ARG A 162 1.77 -10.84 -8.84
N ASP A 163 1.79 -12.14 -8.92
CA ASP A 163 2.99 -12.96 -9.08
C ASP A 163 3.88 -12.52 -10.26
N ALA A 164 3.28 -12.28 -11.42
CA ALA A 164 3.98 -11.82 -12.63
C ALA A 164 4.62 -10.42 -12.49
N SER A 165 4.22 -9.63 -11.49
CA SER A 165 4.82 -8.32 -11.23
C SER A 165 6.16 -8.45 -10.48
N LEU A 166 6.35 -9.52 -9.72
CA LEU A 166 7.55 -9.74 -8.90
C LEU A 166 8.49 -10.80 -9.49
N PHE A 167 7.95 -11.91 -10.02
CA PHE A 167 8.74 -12.94 -10.70
C PHE A 167 9.01 -12.55 -12.15
N LEU A 168 10.11 -11.86 -12.36
CA LEU A 168 10.50 -11.38 -13.69
C LEU A 168 11.18 -12.48 -14.52
N GLU A 169 10.97 -12.43 -15.83
CA GLU A 169 11.63 -13.32 -16.79
C GLU A 169 13.11 -12.98 -16.96
N LEU A 170 13.89 -13.92 -17.51
CA LEU A 170 15.31 -13.73 -17.79
C LEU A 170 15.57 -12.56 -18.76
N SER A 171 14.61 -12.29 -19.64
CA SER A 171 14.67 -11.20 -20.62
C SER A 171 14.09 -9.89 -20.09
N ALA A 172 13.87 -9.76 -18.77
CA ALA A 172 13.27 -8.56 -18.21
C ALA A 172 14.07 -7.31 -18.51
N THR A 173 13.37 -6.26 -18.89
CA THR A 173 13.93 -4.94 -19.18
C THR A 173 14.20 -4.15 -17.90
N LYS A 174 15.06 -3.13 -17.99
CA LYS A 174 15.30 -2.18 -16.89
C LYS A 174 14.01 -1.55 -16.36
N ASN A 175 13.07 -1.24 -17.23
CA ASN A 175 11.77 -0.71 -16.82
C ASN A 175 10.94 -1.71 -16.02
N GLN A 176 11.05 -3.00 -16.27
CA GLN A 176 10.37 -4.03 -15.47
C GLN A 176 11.02 -4.17 -14.08
N TYR A 177 12.37 -4.11 -13.99
CA TYR A 177 13.06 -4.06 -12.70
C TYR A 177 12.66 -2.81 -11.89
N LEU A 178 12.64 -1.64 -12.54
CA LEU A 178 12.17 -0.41 -11.89
C LEU A 178 10.71 -0.49 -11.45
N SER A 179 9.84 -1.08 -12.28
CA SER A 179 8.42 -1.24 -11.94
C SER A 179 8.23 -2.19 -10.77
N ARG A 180 8.99 -3.29 -10.69
CA ARG A 180 8.98 -4.19 -9.53
C ARG A 180 9.43 -3.48 -8.27
N ALA A 181 10.56 -2.78 -8.32
CA ALA A 181 11.07 -2.02 -7.18
C ALA A 181 10.09 -0.93 -6.74
N GLY A 182 9.48 -0.22 -7.70
CA GLY A 182 8.45 0.78 -7.45
C GLY A 182 7.21 0.22 -6.78
N LEU A 183 6.71 -0.93 -7.27
CA LEU A 183 5.56 -1.61 -6.67
C LEU A 183 5.84 -2.04 -5.22
N ILE A 184 6.95 -2.72 -4.97
CA ILE A 184 7.33 -3.16 -3.63
C ILE A 184 7.45 -1.96 -2.68
N SER A 185 8.08 -0.87 -3.12
CA SER A 185 8.26 0.32 -2.30
C SER A 185 6.96 1.07 -2.05
N HIS A 186 6.03 1.06 -3.00
CA HIS A 186 4.68 1.61 -2.88
C HIS A 186 3.89 0.85 -1.79
N GLU A 187 3.78 -0.46 -1.89
CA GLU A 187 3.05 -1.27 -0.91
C GLU A 187 3.72 -1.22 0.49
N THR A 188 5.05 -1.10 0.54
CA THR A 188 5.76 -0.94 1.81
C THR A 188 5.48 0.42 2.44
N ALA A 189 5.42 1.50 1.66
CA ALA A 189 5.12 2.85 2.17
C ALA A 189 3.71 2.96 2.74
N HIS A 190 2.77 2.19 2.23
CA HIS A 190 1.42 2.11 2.78
C HIS A 190 1.37 1.68 4.24
N MET A 191 2.36 0.94 4.75
CA MET A 191 2.41 0.55 6.16
C MET A 191 2.36 1.77 7.09
N TRP A 192 2.90 2.91 6.66
CA TRP A 192 2.79 4.19 7.36
C TRP A 192 1.61 5.03 6.86
N PHE A 193 1.38 5.06 5.53
CA PHE A 193 0.37 5.88 4.86
C PHE A 193 -0.78 5.04 4.34
N GLY A 194 -1.81 4.88 5.12
CA GLY A 194 -2.98 4.05 4.84
C GLY A 194 -3.26 3.06 5.97
N ASP A 195 -2.20 2.46 6.55
CA ASP A 195 -2.32 1.42 7.56
C ASP A 195 -2.10 1.96 8.97
N LEU A 196 -0.91 2.52 9.28
CA LEU A 196 -0.65 3.17 10.57
C LEU A 196 -1.58 4.37 10.76
N VAL A 197 -1.57 5.28 9.79
CA VAL A 197 -2.49 6.42 9.71
C VAL A 197 -3.42 6.24 8.51
N THR A 198 -4.70 6.02 8.76
CA THR A 198 -5.71 5.76 7.74
C THR A 198 -6.57 7.01 7.51
N MET A 199 -7.02 7.23 6.28
CA MET A 199 -8.00 8.28 6.01
C MET A 199 -9.25 8.13 6.91
N ASN A 200 -9.84 9.25 7.28
CA ASN A 200 -11.08 9.24 8.06
C ASN A 200 -12.27 8.78 7.20
N TRP A 201 -12.28 9.15 5.93
CA TRP A 201 -13.27 8.75 4.94
C TRP A 201 -12.64 8.66 3.54
N PHE A 202 -13.33 8.04 2.60
CA PHE A 202 -12.82 7.79 1.25
C PHE A 202 -12.68 9.04 0.37
N ASP A 203 -13.20 10.19 0.76
CA ASP A 203 -12.89 11.47 0.10
C ASP A 203 -11.38 11.83 0.22
N ASP A 204 -10.71 11.34 1.25
CA ASP A 204 -9.27 11.47 1.45
C ASP A 204 -8.48 10.20 1.05
N VAL A 205 -9.08 9.21 0.38
CA VAL A 205 -8.38 7.97 -0.05
C VAL A 205 -7.16 8.24 -0.94
N TRP A 206 -7.21 9.33 -1.71
CA TRP A 206 -6.12 9.75 -2.56
C TRP A 206 -4.82 10.02 -1.78
N THR A 207 -4.91 10.41 -0.51
CA THR A 207 -3.73 10.72 0.31
C THR A 207 -2.84 9.50 0.50
N LYS A 208 -3.40 8.33 0.80
CA LYS A 208 -2.60 7.12 0.96
C LYS A 208 -1.91 6.72 -0.34
N GLU A 209 -2.61 6.80 -1.47
CA GLU A 209 -2.08 6.44 -2.79
C GLU A 209 -0.97 7.40 -3.24
N VAL A 210 -1.17 8.70 -3.04
CA VAL A 210 -0.17 9.68 -3.43
C VAL A 210 1.07 9.59 -2.56
N PHE A 211 0.92 9.39 -1.25
CA PHE A 211 2.07 9.20 -0.37
C PHE A 211 2.84 7.93 -0.69
N ALA A 212 2.15 6.81 -0.89
CA ALA A 212 2.79 5.56 -1.27
C ALA A 212 3.59 5.69 -2.58
N SER A 213 2.99 6.32 -3.60
CA SER A 213 3.66 6.58 -4.87
C SER A 213 4.84 7.56 -4.73
N PHE A 214 4.67 8.62 -3.95
CA PHE A 214 5.68 9.65 -3.74
C PHE A 214 6.89 9.12 -2.97
N MET A 215 6.67 8.39 -1.87
CA MET A 215 7.72 7.75 -1.09
C MET A 215 8.38 6.61 -1.89
N GLY A 216 7.60 5.81 -2.61
CA GLY A 216 8.11 4.78 -3.51
C GLY A 216 9.10 5.35 -4.53
N GLY A 217 8.81 6.50 -5.12
CA GLY A 217 9.74 7.21 -5.99
C GLY A 217 11.03 7.63 -5.28
N LYS A 218 10.93 8.22 -4.08
CA LYS A 218 12.10 8.62 -3.28
C LYS A 218 12.98 7.43 -2.88
N ILE A 219 12.38 6.28 -2.58
CA ILE A 219 13.09 5.03 -2.24
C ILE A 219 13.85 4.48 -3.45
N VAL A 220 13.19 4.40 -4.59
CA VAL A 220 13.66 3.61 -5.74
C VAL A 220 14.55 4.41 -6.70
N ASN A 221 14.22 5.67 -6.97
CA ASN A 221 14.90 6.46 -7.99
C ASN A 221 16.43 6.52 -7.84
N PRO A 222 17.01 6.65 -6.63
CA PRO A 222 18.45 6.65 -6.46
C PRO A 222 19.15 5.34 -6.89
N SER A 223 18.44 4.22 -6.92
CA SER A 223 18.97 2.91 -7.34
C SER A 223 18.96 2.71 -8.86
N PHE A 224 18.36 3.63 -9.62
CA PHE A 224 18.26 3.59 -11.09
C PHE A 224 18.71 4.92 -11.70
N PRO A 225 19.97 5.34 -11.47
CA PRO A 225 20.46 6.67 -11.87
C PRO A 225 20.56 6.85 -13.41
N GLU A 226 20.55 5.76 -14.17
CA GLU A 226 20.56 5.79 -15.63
C GLU A 226 19.21 6.14 -16.24
N ILE A 227 18.12 6.16 -15.43
CA ILE A 227 16.78 6.51 -15.87
C ILE A 227 16.51 7.98 -15.55
N ASN A 228 16.05 8.73 -16.56
CA ASN A 228 15.61 10.10 -16.32
C ASN A 228 14.24 10.10 -15.62
N HIS A 229 14.26 10.16 -14.29
CA HIS A 229 13.06 10.12 -13.45
C HIS A 229 12.20 11.38 -13.58
N ASP A 230 12.81 12.53 -13.83
CA ASP A 230 12.06 13.78 -14.05
C ASP A 230 11.27 13.72 -15.36
N LEU A 231 11.85 13.16 -16.43
CA LEU A 231 11.14 12.94 -17.68
C LEU A 231 10.00 11.94 -17.52
N ARG A 232 10.19 10.87 -16.73
CA ARG A 232 9.11 9.93 -16.41
C ARG A 232 8.00 10.60 -15.61
N PHE A 233 8.35 11.43 -14.64
CA PHE A 233 7.38 12.19 -13.86
C PHE A 233 6.58 13.15 -14.76
N LEU A 234 7.24 13.80 -15.71
CA LEU A 234 6.60 14.67 -16.70
C LEU A 234 5.59 13.92 -17.58
N SER A 235 5.81 12.63 -17.87
CA SER A 235 4.85 11.84 -18.63
C SER A 235 3.54 11.61 -17.86
N ASN A 236 3.62 11.44 -16.52
CA ASN A 236 2.43 11.38 -15.66
C ASN A 236 1.64 12.70 -15.71
N TYR A 237 2.35 13.83 -15.73
CA TYR A 237 1.74 15.15 -15.88
C TYR A 237 0.90 15.27 -17.16
N SER A 238 1.37 14.74 -18.28
CA SER A 238 0.63 14.78 -19.54
C SER A 238 -0.70 14.01 -19.47
N SER A 239 -0.70 12.86 -18.79
CA SER A 239 -1.92 12.06 -18.58
C SER A 239 -2.93 12.77 -17.67
N ALA A 240 -2.45 13.33 -16.57
CA ALA A 240 -3.27 14.13 -15.65
C ALA A 240 -3.89 15.34 -16.36
N TYR A 241 -3.07 16.05 -17.12
CA TYR A 241 -3.46 17.25 -17.83
C TYR A 241 -4.53 16.99 -18.90
N GLY A 242 -4.48 15.81 -19.53
CA GLY A 242 -5.49 15.38 -20.51
C GLY A 242 -6.88 15.25 -19.86
N VAL A 243 -6.95 14.67 -18.65
CA VAL A 243 -8.21 14.53 -17.90
C VAL A 243 -8.66 15.88 -17.34
N ASP A 244 -7.75 16.64 -16.75
CA ASP A 244 -8.01 17.92 -16.07
C ASP A 244 -8.55 19.01 -17.00
N ARG A 245 -8.40 18.88 -18.33
CA ARG A 245 -8.94 19.77 -19.36
C ARG A 245 -10.22 19.25 -20.02
N SER A 246 -10.72 18.11 -19.61
CA SER A 246 -11.92 17.50 -20.16
C SER A 246 -13.17 17.89 -19.34
N LEU A 247 -14.34 17.64 -19.92
CA LEU A 247 -15.62 17.79 -19.20
C LEU A 247 -15.77 16.82 -18.01
N GLY A 248 -14.86 15.84 -17.88
CA GLY A 248 -14.78 14.91 -16.76
C GLY A 248 -13.71 15.31 -15.73
N ALA A 249 -13.24 16.55 -15.73
CA ALA A 249 -12.31 17.05 -14.71
C ALA A 249 -12.97 17.00 -13.34
N ASN A 250 -12.22 16.52 -12.35
CA ASN A 250 -12.65 16.45 -10.96
C ASN A 250 -11.56 17.02 -10.05
N GLU A 251 -11.98 17.47 -8.88
CA GLU A 251 -11.09 17.76 -7.77
C GLU A 251 -10.28 16.51 -7.38
N ILE A 252 -9.13 16.69 -6.77
CA ILE A 252 -8.34 15.57 -6.21
C ILE A 252 -9.12 14.95 -5.05
N ARG A 253 -9.63 15.79 -4.15
CA ARG A 253 -10.47 15.39 -3.04
C ARG A 253 -11.93 15.34 -3.47
N GLN A 254 -12.36 14.18 -3.93
CA GLN A 254 -13.73 14.00 -4.43
C GLN A 254 -14.68 13.65 -3.29
N PRO A 255 -15.76 14.42 -3.07
CA PRO A 255 -16.76 14.11 -2.06
C PRO A 255 -17.41 12.76 -2.31
N LEU A 256 -17.37 11.86 -1.33
CA LEU A 256 -17.99 10.54 -1.42
C LEU A 256 -19.15 10.43 -0.45
N LYS A 257 -20.40 10.44 -0.97
CA LYS A 257 -21.61 10.28 -0.15
C LYS A 257 -22.02 8.83 0.05
N ASN A 258 -21.59 7.93 -0.84
CA ASN A 258 -21.97 6.53 -0.83
C ASN A 258 -20.72 5.65 -1.03
N LEU A 259 -20.44 4.82 -0.04
CA LEU A 259 -19.28 3.93 -0.04
C LEU A 259 -19.23 2.97 -1.25
N ASN A 260 -20.37 2.54 -1.76
CA ASN A 260 -20.44 1.71 -2.96
C ASN A 260 -19.82 2.37 -4.20
N LEU A 261 -19.63 3.68 -4.18
CA LEU A 261 -18.99 4.44 -5.25
C LEU A 261 -17.47 4.65 -5.01
N ALA A 262 -16.92 4.20 -3.88
CA ALA A 262 -15.52 4.42 -3.55
C ALA A 262 -14.56 3.87 -4.64
N GLY A 263 -14.93 2.77 -5.30
CA GLY A 263 -14.16 2.22 -6.42
C GLY A 263 -14.04 3.15 -7.63
N THR A 264 -14.91 4.14 -7.78
CA THR A 264 -14.86 5.10 -8.90
C THR A 264 -13.89 6.25 -8.69
N LEU A 265 -13.38 6.42 -7.46
CA LEU A 265 -12.42 7.46 -7.14
C LEU A 265 -11.02 7.17 -7.71
N TYR A 266 -10.68 5.90 -7.89
CA TYR A 266 -9.36 5.48 -8.36
C TYR A 266 -9.21 5.72 -9.87
N GLY A 267 -8.36 6.69 -10.23
CA GLY A 267 -8.16 7.09 -11.61
C GLY A 267 -6.99 8.04 -11.82
N SER A 268 -6.86 8.61 -13.03
CA SER A 268 -5.72 9.48 -13.40
C SER A 268 -5.56 10.72 -12.52
N ILE A 269 -6.63 11.22 -11.91
CA ILE A 269 -6.54 12.34 -10.98
C ILE A 269 -5.74 11.92 -9.73
N ILE A 270 -6.05 10.76 -9.15
CA ILE A 270 -5.32 10.26 -7.97
C ILE A 270 -3.89 9.81 -8.33
N TYR A 271 -3.72 9.04 -9.40
CA TYR A 271 -2.43 8.42 -9.70
C TYR A 271 -1.49 9.28 -10.57
N SER A 272 -1.99 10.35 -11.19
CA SER A 272 -1.17 11.21 -12.04
C SER A 272 -1.16 12.68 -11.63
N LYS A 273 -2.33 13.31 -11.32
CA LYS A 273 -2.39 14.72 -10.88
C LYS A 273 -1.92 14.89 -9.43
N ALA A 274 -2.43 14.07 -8.51
CA ALA A 274 -2.11 14.23 -7.10
C ALA A 274 -0.62 14.10 -6.77
N PRO A 275 0.19 13.19 -7.39
CA PRO A 275 1.64 13.20 -7.22
C PRO A 275 2.33 14.50 -7.67
N VAL A 276 1.83 15.15 -8.73
CA VAL A 276 2.36 16.45 -9.18
C VAL A 276 2.07 17.53 -8.14
N VAL A 277 0.87 17.56 -7.60
CA VAL A 277 0.46 18.49 -6.54
C VAL A 277 1.25 18.23 -5.25
N MET A 278 1.49 16.98 -4.89
CA MET A 278 2.34 16.63 -3.74
C MET A 278 3.79 17.09 -3.92
N LYS A 279 4.35 16.92 -5.13
CA LYS A 279 5.70 17.44 -5.44
C LYS A 279 5.75 18.96 -5.38
N HIS A 280 4.71 19.63 -5.84
CA HIS A 280 4.58 21.09 -5.75
C HIS A 280 4.53 21.54 -4.27
N LEU A 281 3.76 20.86 -3.41
CA LEU A 281 3.72 21.15 -1.97
C LEU A 281 5.11 21.02 -1.34
N GLU A 282 5.82 19.93 -1.62
CA GLU A 282 7.19 19.74 -1.11
C GLU A 282 8.15 20.85 -1.56
N LEU A 283 8.04 21.32 -2.82
CA LEU A 283 8.86 22.41 -3.34
C LEU A 283 8.56 23.74 -2.66
N ILE A 284 7.30 24.03 -2.36
CA ILE A 284 6.88 25.27 -1.69
C ILE A 284 7.42 25.33 -0.25
N VAL A 285 7.22 24.28 0.53
CA VAL A 285 7.60 24.27 1.95
C VAL A 285 9.07 23.89 2.17
N GLY A 286 9.69 23.30 1.19
CA GLY A 286 11.04 22.75 1.25
C GLY A 286 11.07 21.33 1.86
N GLU A 287 12.00 20.52 1.38
CA GLU A 287 12.08 19.08 1.69
C GLU A 287 12.16 18.77 3.20
N LYS A 288 12.97 19.56 3.96
CA LYS A 288 13.13 19.34 5.40
C LYS A 288 11.85 19.68 6.19
N THR A 289 11.17 20.76 5.83
CA THR A 289 9.90 21.16 6.47
C THR A 289 8.81 20.13 6.14
N PHE A 290 8.76 19.67 4.88
CA PHE A 290 7.84 18.62 4.47
C PHE A 290 8.07 17.34 5.26
N GLN A 291 9.31 16.84 5.35
CA GLN A 291 9.65 15.65 6.14
C GLN A 291 9.24 15.83 7.60
N LYS A 292 9.54 16.99 8.20
CA LYS A 292 9.16 17.28 9.59
C LYS A 292 7.65 17.27 9.80
N GLY A 293 6.90 17.86 8.88
CA GLY A 293 5.43 17.82 8.91
C GLY A 293 4.88 16.39 8.83
N ILE A 294 5.43 15.57 7.95
CA ILE A 294 5.08 14.14 7.82
C ILE A 294 5.36 13.38 9.12
N GLN A 295 6.51 13.60 9.77
CA GLN A 295 6.85 12.96 11.05
C GLN A 295 5.84 13.32 12.15
N ILE A 296 5.46 14.59 12.24
CA ILE A 296 4.46 15.07 13.20
C ILE A 296 3.09 14.47 12.89
N TYR A 297 2.68 14.47 11.61
CA TYR A 297 1.41 13.91 11.17
C TYR A 297 1.28 12.41 11.53
N LEU A 298 2.27 11.61 11.18
CA LEU A 298 2.27 10.18 11.48
C LEU A 298 2.31 9.90 12.98
N SER A 299 3.12 10.65 13.73
CA SER A 299 3.24 10.49 15.18
C SER A 299 1.94 10.84 15.91
N ASN A 300 1.29 11.93 15.53
CA ASN A 300 0.07 12.41 16.19
C ASN A 300 -1.15 11.49 15.93
N HIS A 301 -1.15 10.77 14.80
CA HIS A 301 -2.29 9.98 14.37
C HIS A 301 -2.00 8.47 14.30
N SER A 302 -0.89 8.00 14.90
CA SER A 302 -0.49 6.58 14.90
C SER A 302 -1.62 5.66 15.35
N TYR A 303 -1.87 4.61 14.56
CA TYR A 303 -2.98 3.64 14.72
C TYR A 303 -4.37 4.26 14.72
N GLY A 304 -4.47 5.51 14.34
CA GLY A 304 -5.70 6.29 14.23
C GLY A 304 -6.03 6.66 12.79
N ASN A 305 -6.81 7.74 12.69
CA ASN A 305 -7.27 8.29 11.42
C ASN A 305 -6.91 9.77 11.34
N ALA A 306 -6.68 10.24 10.14
CA ALA A 306 -6.41 11.64 9.86
C ALA A 306 -6.97 12.04 8.50
N THR A 307 -7.10 13.34 8.30
CA THR A 307 -7.55 13.96 7.07
C THR A 307 -6.40 14.68 6.38
N TRP A 308 -6.60 15.02 5.12
CA TRP A 308 -5.71 15.92 4.40
C TRP A 308 -5.56 17.28 5.11
N SER A 309 -6.66 17.80 5.67
CA SER A 309 -6.67 19.07 6.37
C SER A 309 -5.78 19.07 7.64
N ASP A 310 -5.64 17.93 8.31
CA ASP A 310 -4.74 17.78 9.46
C ASP A 310 -3.28 17.98 9.04
N LEU A 311 -2.88 17.34 7.93
CA LEU A 311 -1.53 17.52 7.38
C LEU A 311 -1.27 18.95 6.93
N ILE A 312 -2.22 19.56 6.20
CA ILE A 312 -2.09 20.93 5.73
C ILE A 312 -1.98 21.90 6.92
N SER A 313 -2.71 21.68 7.99
CA SER A 313 -2.61 22.51 9.22
C SER A 313 -1.21 22.41 9.84
N ILE A 314 -0.66 21.20 9.96
CA ILE A 314 0.70 20.95 10.47
C ILE A 314 1.75 21.67 9.59
N LEU A 315 1.68 21.52 8.28
CA LEU A 315 2.63 22.15 7.36
C LEU A 315 2.49 23.66 7.32
N ASN A 316 1.27 24.19 7.41
CA ASN A 316 1.01 25.63 7.48
C ASN A 316 1.66 26.26 8.73
N ASP A 317 1.60 25.58 9.87
CA ASP A 317 2.20 26.05 11.11
C ASP A 317 3.75 25.97 11.10
N LEU A 318 4.32 25.15 10.22
CA LEU A 318 5.77 25.00 10.04
C LEU A 318 6.34 25.90 8.94
N SER A 319 5.52 26.55 8.14
CA SER A 319 5.93 27.36 6.99
C SER A 319 5.40 28.80 7.11
N GLN A 320 5.84 29.67 6.17
CA GLN A 320 5.35 31.04 6.05
C GLN A 320 4.28 31.20 4.97
N GLU A 321 3.95 30.09 4.29
CA GLU A 321 3.03 30.06 3.17
C GLU A 321 1.59 29.84 3.64
N ASP A 322 0.62 30.43 2.95
CA ASP A 322 -0.81 30.13 3.18
C ASP A 322 -1.17 28.82 2.47
N LEU A 323 -0.82 27.71 3.12
CA LEU A 323 -1.07 26.39 2.57
C LEU A 323 -2.55 26.00 2.58
N ARG A 324 -3.38 26.67 3.37
CA ARG A 324 -4.83 26.45 3.35
C ARG A 324 -5.45 27.01 2.08
N ALA A 325 -5.08 28.22 1.69
CA ALA A 325 -5.49 28.82 0.43
C ALA A 325 -4.94 28.01 -0.77
N TRP A 326 -3.68 27.58 -0.69
CA TRP A 326 -3.06 26.72 -1.70
C TRP A 326 -3.81 25.39 -1.86
N SER A 327 -4.11 24.71 -0.76
CA SER A 327 -4.81 23.43 -0.76
C SER A 327 -6.22 23.54 -1.36
N LYS A 328 -6.95 24.59 -1.02
CA LYS A 328 -8.26 24.84 -1.59
C LYS A 328 -8.22 24.84 -3.12
N VAL A 329 -7.27 25.55 -3.70
CA VAL A 329 -7.15 25.71 -5.16
C VAL A 329 -6.66 24.44 -5.86
N TRP A 330 -5.69 23.72 -5.25
CA TRP A 330 -5.05 22.58 -5.91
C TRP A 330 -5.70 21.24 -5.63
N VAL A 331 -6.44 21.11 -4.52
CA VAL A 331 -6.97 19.83 -4.04
C VAL A 331 -8.49 19.80 -4.06
N ASP A 332 -9.15 20.90 -3.64
CA ASP A 332 -10.60 20.93 -3.47
C ASP A 332 -11.34 21.57 -4.67
N GLU A 333 -10.61 22.10 -5.66
CA GLU A 333 -11.19 22.64 -6.89
C GLU A 333 -10.83 21.79 -8.10
N SER A 334 -11.77 21.63 -9.02
CA SER A 334 -11.53 20.97 -10.31
C SER A 334 -10.70 21.87 -11.22
N ASP A 335 -10.16 21.29 -12.29
CA ASP A 335 -9.32 21.98 -13.25
C ASP A 335 -7.97 22.44 -12.67
N ARG A 336 -7.32 23.34 -13.34
CA ARG A 336 -6.06 23.95 -12.93
C ARG A 336 -6.28 25.41 -12.50
N PRO A 337 -5.50 25.91 -11.56
CA PRO A 337 -5.48 27.34 -11.25
C PRO A 337 -5.13 28.16 -12.49
N ILE A 338 -5.79 29.29 -12.67
CA ILE A 338 -5.54 30.24 -13.77
C ILE A 338 -4.53 31.30 -13.26
#